data_2951a8d2c13965d0600f47eab3b36c19
#
_entry.id   2951a8d2c13965d0600f47eab3b36c19
#
_cell.length_a   1.000
_cell.length_b   1.000
_cell.length_c   1.000
_cell.angle_alpha   90.00
_cell.angle_beta   90.00
_cell.angle_gamma   90.00
#
_symmetry.space_group_name_H-M   'P 1'
#
loop_
_entity.id
_entity.type
_entity.pdbx_description
1 polymer ?
#
loop_
_entity_poly.entity_id
_entity_poly.type
_entity_poly.pdbx_seq_one_letter_code
_entity_poly.pdbx_strand_id
1 'polypeptide(L)'
;MFKKHPVLCSIAAAAVAVIIFQLFWGIAVVSGNSMSPSYEDGDLVLFNKRENPEKNQAVVAYVGDKYVIKRIVAVQGDVITICDNILLINGEEQGSVDNDGDDREESITLVEDQYFLMGDNRENSKDSRIYGVVYRCQIIGVVAKKL
;
A
#
# COMPACT_ATOMS: atom_id res chain seq x y z
N MET A 1 33.77 0.35 -42.27
CA MET A 1 33.73 1.66 -41.61
C MET A 1 32.30 1.94 -41.20
N PHE A 2 31.92 1.57 -39.94
CA PHE A 2 30.57 1.76 -39.44
C PHE A 2 30.38 3.24 -39.14
N LYS A 3 29.54 3.95 -39.90
CA LYS A 3 29.06 5.28 -39.53
C LYS A 3 28.25 5.14 -38.25
N LYS A 4 28.84 5.52 -37.13
CA LYS A 4 28.15 5.62 -35.83
C LYS A 4 27.06 6.68 -36.03
N HIS A 5 25.78 6.28 -35.89
CA HIS A 5 24.65 7.20 -35.84
C HIS A 5 24.46 7.64 -34.37
N PRO A 6 25.09 8.72 -33.92
CA PRO A 6 25.10 9.12 -32.52
C PRO A 6 23.70 9.41 -31.99
N VAL A 7 22.84 9.93 -32.82
CA VAL A 7 21.43 10.22 -32.49
C VAL A 7 20.65 8.92 -32.23
N LEU A 8 20.87 7.88 -33.02
CA LEU A 8 20.19 6.58 -32.83
C LEU A 8 20.66 5.90 -31.55
N CYS A 9 21.93 5.99 -31.24
CA CYS A 9 22.51 5.46 -30.00
C CYS A 9 21.95 6.18 -28.75
N SER A 10 21.79 7.52 -28.82
CA SER A 10 21.23 8.27 -27.69
C SER A 10 19.74 7.99 -27.48
N ILE A 11 18.96 7.82 -28.55
CA ILE A 11 17.56 7.42 -28.46
C ILE A 11 17.43 6.02 -27.85
N ALA A 12 18.25 5.06 -28.29
CA ALA A 12 18.25 3.71 -27.74
C ALA A 12 18.63 3.70 -26.25
N ALA A 13 19.65 4.48 -25.87
CA ALA A 13 20.04 4.59 -24.47
C ALA A 13 18.95 5.22 -23.60
N ALA A 14 18.26 6.25 -24.08
CA ALA A 14 17.14 6.86 -23.39
C ALA A 14 15.97 5.88 -23.22
N ALA A 15 15.63 5.13 -24.29
CA ALA A 15 14.58 4.10 -24.21
C ALA A 15 14.91 3.01 -23.19
N VAL A 16 16.15 2.53 -23.14
CA VAL A 16 16.62 1.56 -22.15
C VAL A 16 16.51 2.14 -20.73
N ALA A 17 16.91 3.39 -20.53
CA ALA A 17 16.81 4.04 -19.22
C ALA A 17 15.34 4.14 -18.74
N VAL A 18 14.41 4.50 -19.63
CA VAL A 18 12.96 4.53 -19.32
C VAL A 18 12.44 3.14 -18.97
N ILE A 19 12.83 2.12 -19.72
CA ILE A 19 12.43 0.72 -19.42
C ILE A 19 12.95 0.29 -18.04
N ILE A 20 14.22 0.56 -17.74
CA ILE A 20 14.81 0.26 -16.44
C ILE A 20 14.05 0.98 -15.34
N PHE A 21 13.78 2.29 -15.51
CA PHE A 21 13.00 3.05 -14.55
C PHE A 21 11.63 2.40 -14.28
N GLN A 22 10.90 2.02 -15.32
CA GLN A 22 9.57 1.39 -15.20
C GLN A 22 9.60 0.02 -14.52
N LEU A 23 10.72 -0.71 -14.56
CA LEU A 23 10.88 -1.99 -13.86
C LEU A 23 10.99 -1.83 -12.34
N PHE A 24 11.51 -0.70 -11.87
CA PHE A 24 11.75 -0.43 -10.45
C PHE A 24 10.73 0.52 -9.84
N TRP A 25 10.22 1.45 -10.63
CA TRP A 25 9.40 2.55 -10.14
C TRP A 25 8.04 2.59 -10.82
N GLY A 26 7.08 3.18 -10.12
CA GLY A 26 5.77 3.50 -10.64
C GLY A 26 5.30 4.85 -10.12
N ILE A 27 4.35 5.44 -10.83
CA ILE A 27 3.68 6.68 -10.43
C ILE A 27 2.20 6.38 -10.32
N ALA A 28 1.57 6.85 -9.26
CA ALA A 28 0.14 6.76 -9.06
C ALA A 28 -0.45 8.11 -8.66
N VAL A 29 -1.71 8.32 -9.00
CA VAL A 29 -2.50 9.45 -8.54
C VAL A 29 -3.33 8.99 -7.35
N VAL A 30 -3.27 9.72 -6.25
CA VAL A 30 -4.13 9.50 -5.09
C VAL A 30 -5.57 9.87 -5.47
N SER A 31 -6.50 8.98 -5.22
CA SER A 31 -7.93 9.25 -5.45
C SER A 31 -8.70 9.10 -4.14
N GLY A 32 -9.42 10.16 -3.77
CA GLY A 32 -10.18 10.23 -2.52
C GLY A 32 -9.36 10.62 -1.31
N ASN A 33 -10.03 10.71 -0.17
CA ASN A 33 -9.49 11.30 1.06
C ASN A 33 -9.09 10.27 2.13
N SER A 34 -9.01 8.99 1.78
CA SER A 34 -8.74 7.91 2.75
C SER A 34 -7.36 7.97 3.39
N MET A 35 -6.44 8.70 2.78
CA MET A 35 -5.05 8.87 3.26
C MET A 35 -4.76 10.29 3.74
N SER A 36 -5.79 11.15 3.83
CA SER A 36 -5.67 12.50 4.40
C SER A 36 -5.32 12.41 5.90
N PRO A 37 -4.47 13.31 6.43
CA PRO A 37 -3.82 14.43 5.76
C PRO A 37 -2.48 14.10 5.07
N SER A 38 -1.99 12.86 5.16
CA SER A 38 -0.67 12.49 4.61
C SER A 38 -0.63 12.59 3.08
N TYR A 39 -1.70 12.14 2.43
CA TYR A 39 -1.90 12.22 0.99
C TYR A 39 -3.32 12.66 0.70
N GLU A 40 -3.47 13.64 -0.19
CA GLU A 40 -4.75 14.22 -0.55
C GLU A 40 -5.17 13.82 -1.97
N ASP A 41 -6.44 13.99 -2.27
CA ASP A 41 -6.98 13.72 -3.61
C ASP A 41 -6.25 14.51 -4.68
N GLY A 42 -5.81 13.85 -5.73
CA GLY A 42 -5.02 14.44 -6.82
C GLY A 42 -3.50 14.43 -6.61
N ASP A 43 -2.99 14.09 -5.43
CA ASP A 43 -1.55 13.98 -5.21
C ASP A 43 -0.93 12.92 -6.12
N LEU A 44 0.26 13.22 -6.63
CA LEU A 44 1.10 12.27 -7.34
C LEU A 44 2.08 11.62 -6.38
N VAL A 45 2.17 10.30 -6.40
CA VAL A 45 3.13 9.54 -5.59
C VAL A 45 4.02 8.68 -6.46
N LEU A 46 5.30 8.70 -6.15
CA LEU A 46 6.30 7.79 -6.70
C LEU A 46 6.40 6.57 -5.77
N PHE A 47 6.33 5.35 -6.31
CA PHE A 47 6.47 4.14 -5.53
C PHE A 47 7.52 3.19 -6.10
N ASN A 48 8.21 2.48 -5.21
CA ASN A 48 9.22 1.48 -5.54
C ASN A 48 8.59 0.08 -5.56
N LYS A 49 8.66 -0.59 -6.70
CA LYS A 49 8.09 -1.93 -6.92
C LYS A 49 8.95 -3.06 -6.33
N ARG A 50 10.20 -2.78 -5.99
CA ARG A 50 11.19 -3.78 -5.53
C ARG A 50 11.46 -3.72 -4.04
N GLU A 51 10.97 -2.68 -3.38
CA GLU A 51 11.13 -2.51 -1.94
C GLU A 51 10.26 -3.52 -1.18
N ASN A 52 10.79 -4.08 -0.11
CA ASN A 52 10.02 -4.90 0.80
C ASN A 52 9.15 -4.01 1.67
N PRO A 53 7.85 -4.28 1.75
CA PRO A 53 6.94 -3.49 2.58
C PRO A 53 7.23 -3.68 4.07
N GLU A 54 7.29 -2.57 4.79
CA GLU A 54 7.52 -2.55 6.24
C GLU A 54 6.37 -1.83 6.96
N LYS A 55 6.26 -2.06 8.26
CA LYS A 55 5.27 -1.40 9.13
C LYS A 55 5.42 0.12 9.05
N ASN A 56 4.30 0.83 9.06
CA ASN A 56 4.15 2.29 8.95
C ASN A 56 4.43 2.87 7.54
N GLN A 57 4.83 2.09 6.57
CA GLN A 57 4.96 2.56 5.19
C GLN A 57 3.60 2.63 4.48
N ALA A 58 3.44 3.66 3.63
CA ALA A 58 2.34 3.70 2.68
C ALA A 58 2.67 2.82 1.47
N VAL A 59 1.70 2.06 0.99
CA VAL A 59 1.85 1.14 -0.13
C VAL A 59 0.76 1.34 -1.16
N VAL A 60 1.08 1.05 -2.41
CA VAL A 60 0.10 0.83 -3.47
C VAL A 60 -0.21 -0.65 -3.50
N ALA A 61 -1.47 -1.01 -3.33
CA ALA A 61 -1.93 -2.39 -3.34
C ALA A 61 -3.11 -2.58 -4.31
N TYR A 62 -3.29 -3.81 -4.80
CA TYR A 62 -4.44 -4.20 -5.61
C TYR A 62 -5.35 -5.09 -4.78
N VAL A 63 -6.50 -4.57 -4.40
CA VAL A 63 -7.45 -5.25 -3.51
C VAL A 63 -8.84 -5.26 -4.15
N GLY A 64 -9.42 -6.44 -4.28
CA GLY A 64 -10.60 -6.63 -5.10
C GLY A 64 -10.29 -6.25 -6.56
N ASP A 65 -11.02 -5.30 -7.12
CA ASP A 65 -10.85 -4.84 -8.49
C ASP A 65 -10.24 -3.44 -8.58
N LYS A 66 -9.54 -2.97 -7.53
CA LYS A 66 -9.07 -1.59 -7.44
C LYS A 66 -7.64 -1.48 -6.92
N TYR A 67 -6.92 -0.49 -7.43
CA TYR A 67 -5.70 -0.01 -6.81
C TYR A 67 -6.06 0.92 -5.65
N VAL A 68 -5.41 0.69 -4.51
CA VAL A 68 -5.59 1.50 -3.30
C VAL A 68 -4.23 1.96 -2.79
N ILE A 69 -4.21 3.12 -2.14
CA ILE A 69 -3.06 3.55 -1.35
C ILE A 69 -3.48 3.48 0.12
N LYS A 70 -2.74 2.73 0.90
CA LYS A 70 -3.00 2.51 2.34
C LYS A 70 -1.68 2.41 3.09
N ARG A 71 -1.76 2.55 4.42
CA ARG A 71 -0.61 2.37 5.31
C ARG A 71 -0.61 0.99 5.92
N ILE A 72 0.56 0.37 5.97
CA ILE A 72 0.79 -0.88 6.70
C ILE A 72 0.77 -0.57 8.19
N VAL A 73 -0.21 -1.11 8.91
CA VAL A 73 -0.34 -0.94 10.37
C VAL A 73 0.06 -2.18 11.14
N ALA A 74 0.01 -3.35 10.50
CA ALA A 74 0.49 -4.59 11.08
C ALA A 74 1.16 -5.49 10.02
N VAL A 75 2.14 -6.26 10.49
CA VAL A 75 2.97 -7.18 9.70
C VAL A 75 3.08 -8.52 10.43
N GLN A 76 3.83 -9.46 9.85
CA GLN A 76 4.09 -10.77 10.46
C GLN A 76 4.45 -10.66 11.95
N GLY A 77 3.79 -11.49 12.78
CA GLY A 77 3.95 -11.54 14.21
C GLY A 77 3.04 -10.59 15.01
N ASP A 78 2.46 -9.57 14.36
CA ASP A 78 1.48 -8.72 15.02
C ASP A 78 0.15 -9.47 15.22
N VAL A 79 -0.50 -9.22 16.35
CA VAL A 79 -1.80 -9.78 16.72
C VAL A 79 -2.88 -8.73 16.48
N ILE A 80 -3.86 -9.08 15.68
CA ILE A 80 -5.04 -8.27 15.41
C ILE A 80 -6.19 -8.87 16.19
N THR A 81 -6.82 -8.07 17.05
CA THR A 81 -7.99 -8.46 17.83
C THR A 81 -9.15 -7.51 17.52
N ILE A 82 -10.33 -8.06 17.30
CA ILE A 82 -11.58 -7.33 17.22
C ILE A 82 -12.40 -7.72 18.42
N CYS A 83 -12.74 -6.75 19.26
CA CYS A 83 -13.52 -6.94 20.48
C CYS A 83 -14.44 -5.72 20.63
N ASP A 84 -15.73 -5.94 20.86
CA ASP A 84 -16.73 -4.87 21.06
C ASP A 84 -16.70 -3.78 19.96
N ASN A 85 -16.56 -4.18 18.70
CA ASN A 85 -16.42 -3.28 17.54
C ASN A 85 -15.15 -2.40 17.58
N ILE A 86 -14.17 -2.74 18.41
CA ILE A 86 -12.89 -2.05 18.50
C ILE A 86 -11.80 -2.94 17.87
N LEU A 87 -11.01 -2.35 16.98
CA LEU A 87 -9.82 -3.00 16.44
C LEU A 87 -8.62 -2.70 17.33
N LEU A 88 -7.97 -3.75 17.80
CA LEU A 88 -6.71 -3.68 18.54
C LEU A 88 -5.59 -4.31 17.71
N ILE A 89 -4.42 -3.70 17.72
CA ILE A 89 -3.18 -4.29 17.19
C ILE A 89 -2.18 -4.40 18.34
N ASN A 90 -1.80 -5.61 18.69
CA ASN A 90 -0.96 -5.90 19.86
C ASN A 90 -1.51 -5.30 21.16
N GLY A 91 -2.84 -5.24 21.30
CA GLY A 91 -3.52 -4.65 22.45
C GLY A 91 -3.69 -3.12 22.40
N GLU A 92 -3.18 -2.43 21.38
CA GLU A 92 -3.36 -0.99 21.20
C GLU A 92 -4.56 -0.70 20.28
N GLU A 93 -5.45 0.16 20.73
CA GLU A 93 -6.64 0.56 19.99
C GLU A 93 -6.29 1.33 18.69
N GLN A 94 -6.89 0.90 17.58
CA GLN A 94 -6.68 1.47 16.25
C GLN A 94 -7.94 2.13 15.65
N GLY A 95 -9.07 1.98 16.31
CA GLY A 95 -10.36 2.54 15.88
C GLY A 95 -11.47 1.50 15.83
N SER A 96 -12.65 1.93 15.39
CA SER A 96 -13.84 1.07 15.31
C SER A 96 -13.89 0.24 14.02
N VAL A 97 -14.59 -0.88 14.12
CA VAL A 97 -14.94 -1.77 13.01
C VAL A 97 -16.45 -1.94 13.00
N ASP A 98 -17.08 -1.85 11.83
CA ASP A 98 -18.49 -2.23 11.69
C ASP A 98 -18.57 -3.76 11.65
N ASN A 99 -18.97 -4.37 12.75
CA ASN A 99 -19.02 -5.82 12.92
C ASN A 99 -20.46 -6.33 13.08
N ASP A 100 -21.41 -5.81 12.32
CA ASP A 100 -22.84 -6.23 12.21
C ASP A 100 -23.47 -6.85 13.49
N GLY A 101 -23.01 -6.44 14.69
CA GLY A 101 -23.51 -6.88 16.00
C GLY A 101 -22.99 -8.25 16.45
N ASP A 102 -21.89 -8.74 15.90
CA ASP A 102 -21.22 -9.93 16.41
C ASP A 102 -20.22 -9.55 17.49
N ASP A 103 -20.62 -9.71 18.75
CA ASP A 103 -19.82 -9.38 19.93
C ASP A 103 -18.73 -10.43 20.24
N ARG A 104 -18.42 -11.32 19.30
CA ARG A 104 -17.35 -12.31 19.51
C ARG A 104 -15.98 -11.65 19.38
N GLU A 105 -15.14 -11.95 20.34
CA GLU A 105 -13.72 -11.60 20.24
C GLU A 105 -13.08 -12.51 19.19
N GLU A 106 -12.58 -11.89 18.11
CA GLU A 106 -11.80 -12.56 17.10
C GLU A 106 -10.36 -12.06 17.14
N SER A 107 -9.42 -13.00 17.25
CA SER A 107 -7.99 -12.67 17.27
C SER A 107 -7.25 -13.49 16.22
N ILE A 108 -6.44 -12.80 15.42
CA ILE A 108 -5.57 -13.42 14.41
C ILE A 108 -4.13 -12.93 14.59
N THR A 109 -3.17 -13.84 14.45
CA THR A 109 -1.77 -13.47 14.35
C THR A 109 -1.36 -13.50 12.89
N LEU A 110 -0.80 -12.39 12.39
CA LEU A 110 -0.33 -12.31 11.01
C LEU A 110 0.89 -13.22 10.81
N VAL A 111 0.82 -14.02 9.76
CA VAL A 111 1.92 -14.89 9.34
C VAL A 111 2.72 -14.24 8.21
N GLU A 112 3.75 -14.92 7.72
CA GLU A 112 4.59 -14.47 6.62
C GLU A 112 3.75 -14.03 5.41
N ASP A 113 4.18 -12.97 4.74
CA ASP A 113 3.50 -12.37 3.59
C ASP A 113 2.09 -11.81 3.85
N GLN A 114 1.68 -11.66 5.09
CA GLN A 114 0.43 -11.03 5.50
C GLN A 114 0.63 -9.63 6.06
N TYR A 115 -0.24 -8.73 5.64
CA TYR A 115 -0.23 -7.32 6.00
C TYR A 115 -1.62 -6.86 6.35
N PHE A 116 -1.73 -5.95 7.31
CA PHE A 116 -2.98 -5.25 7.60
C PHE A 116 -2.82 -3.79 7.24
N LEU A 117 -3.69 -3.33 6.33
CA LEU A 117 -3.61 -2.01 5.73
C LEU A 117 -4.74 -1.14 6.24
N MET A 118 -4.44 0.09 6.64
CA MET A 118 -5.46 1.06 7.03
C MET A 118 -5.22 2.41 6.35
N GLY A 119 -6.32 3.14 6.14
CA GLY A 119 -6.23 4.53 5.72
C GLY A 119 -5.81 5.43 6.88
N ASP A 120 -5.10 6.52 6.59
CA ASP A 120 -4.75 7.52 7.61
C ASP A 120 -5.99 8.27 8.09
N ASN A 121 -6.96 8.47 7.20
CA ASN A 121 -8.31 8.97 7.55
C ASN A 121 -9.21 7.80 7.95
N ARG A 122 -9.14 7.42 9.22
CA ARG A 122 -9.77 6.23 9.79
C ARG A 122 -11.29 6.19 9.61
N GLU A 123 -11.96 7.33 9.65
CA GLU A 123 -13.41 7.44 9.51
C GLU A 123 -13.90 7.36 8.06
N ASN A 124 -13.02 7.72 7.10
CA ASN A 124 -13.33 7.75 5.68
C ASN A 124 -12.46 6.79 4.85
N SER A 125 -12.20 5.61 5.38
CA SER A 125 -11.37 4.61 4.71
C SER A 125 -12.05 3.25 4.65
N LYS A 126 -12.17 2.73 3.43
CA LYS A 126 -12.42 1.31 3.20
C LYS A 126 -11.07 0.63 3.13
N ASP A 127 -10.74 -0.19 4.14
CA ASP A 127 -9.43 -0.80 4.32
C ASP A 127 -9.53 -2.21 4.91
N SER A 128 -8.45 -2.74 5.47
CA SER A 128 -8.41 -4.11 6.00
C SER A 128 -9.44 -4.40 7.09
N ARG A 129 -10.02 -3.38 7.70
CA ARG A 129 -11.16 -3.55 8.61
C ARG A 129 -12.40 -4.14 7.89
N ILE A 130 -12.48 -3.94 6.57
CA ILE A 130 -13.60 -4.41 5.73
C ILE A 130 -13.18 -5.63 4.91
N TYR A 131 -12.02 -5.59 4.24
CA TYR A 131 -11.61 -6.65 3.33
C TYR A 131 -10.59 -7.64 3.92
N GLY A 132 -10.20 -7.44 5.19
CA GLY A 132 -9.30 -8.36 5.88
C GLY A 132 -7.84 -8.22 5.49
N VAL A 133 -7.09 -9.29 5.71
CA VAL A 133 -5.64 -9.37 5.47
C VAL A 133 -5.30 -9.22 3.99
N VAL A 134 -4.25 -8.47 3.70
CA VAL A 134 -3.68 -8.29 2.36
C VAL A 134 -2.37 -9.09 2.26
N TYR A 135 -2.19 -9.79 1.15
CA TYR A 135 -1.00 -10.61 0.93
C TYR A 135 0.08 -9.85 0.18
N ARG A 136 1.34 -10.27 0.35
CA ARG A 136 2.50 -9.66 -0.33
C ARG A 136 2.30 -9.52 -1.85
N CYS A 137 1.72 -10.51 -2.49
CA CYS A 137 1.48 -10.51 -3.94
C CYS A 137 0.48 -9.44 -4.41
N GLN A 138 -0.34 -8.90 -3.50
CA GLN A 138 -1.28 -7.81 -3.77
C GLN A 138 -0.63 -6.43 -3.62
N ILE A 139 0.53 -6.33 -2.96
CA ILE A 139 1.27 -5.08 -2.79
C ILE A 139 2.12 -4.83 -4.04
N ILE A 140 1.80 -3.78 -4.77
CA ILE A 140 2.45 -3.41 -6.03
C ILE A 140 3.77 -2.67 -5.79
N GLY A 141 3.84 -1.89 -4.71
CA GLY A 141 5.06 -1.21 -4.31
C GLY A 141 4.88 -0.30 -3.11
N VAL A 142 6.01 0.14 -2.57
CA VAL A 142 6.10 1.03 -1.40
C VAL A 142 6.19 2.47 -1.88
N VAL A 143 5.37 3.35 -1.31
CA VAL A 143 5.39 4.78 -1.63
C VAL A 143 6.68 5.40 -1.08
N ALA A 144 7.51 5.90 -1.97
CA ALA A 144 8.79 6.51 -1.61
C ALA A 144 8.66 8.02 -1.41
N LYS A 145 7.83 8.69 -2.21
CA LYS A 145 7.73 10.15 -2.18
C LYS A 145 6.42 10.65 -2.80
N LYS A 146 5.88 11.72 -2.22
CA LYS A 146 4.90 12.61 -2.85
C LYS A 146 5.63 13.58 -3.79
N LEU A 147 5.16 13.72 -5.04
CA LEU A 147 5.77 14.55 -6.08
C LEU A 147 5.17 15.96 -6.09
#